data_956443d60de1ad9fc7ed7cd05bbf1c94
#
_entry.id   956443d60de1ad9fc7ed7cd05bbf1c94
#
_cell.length_a   1.000
_cell.length_b   1.000
_cell.length_c   1.000
_cell.angle_alpha   90.00
_cell.angle_beta   90.00
_cell.angle_gamma   90.00
#
_symmetry.space_group_name_H-M   'P 1'
#
loop_
_entity.id
_entity.type
_entity.pdbx_description
1 polymer ?
#
loop_
_entity_poly.entity_id
_entity_poly.type
_entity_poly.pdbx_seq_one_letter_code
_entity_poly.pdbx_strand_id
1 'polypeptide(L)'
;MEIIKGMGLLLFTLALFSLFSFKAPKGSKAMSGLANAAVVTFLVEAIHKYISGDFLHLAFLGKVGSVSGSMGGVAAAILVPISMGANPIYAVAAGVALGGYGILPGFIAGYVIGLLAPIFDKKLPEGLNTIVGALLIAPLARFIAMGVDPVVNTTLVSIGGMISLAAQQSPLVMGFLLGGIMKVVCTSPLSSMALTAMLGLQGLAMGIASLACVGGSFTNGIIFHRLKLGNKSNLIAVMLEPLTQASIITKHPIPIYGSNILGGGLAGLSAAYFNIINNAPGTASPIPGLLAPFGFNDPKKVLIAVLFAIIGGSIGGIVGSVVFKSFSNSNKIQVSVSDQNNDNVNSNLKTRRKISLNIFNTMK
;
A
#
# COMPACT_ATOMS: atom_id res chain seq x y z
N MET A 1 20.58 19.04 -9.31
CA MET A 1 19.24 19.56 -9.67
C MET A 1 18.24 18.42 -9.87
N GLU A 2 18.62 17.32 -10.50
CA GLU A 2 17.73 16.17 -10.78
C GLU A 2 17.19 15.48 -9.52
N ILE A 3 18.01 15.35 -8.45
CA ILE A 3 17.57 14.79 -7.16
C ILE A 3 16.38 15.57 -6.62
N ILE A 4 16.50 16.91 -6.58
CA ILE A 4 15.44 17.79 -6.04
C ILE A 4 14.18 17.68 -6.90
N LYS A 5 14.32 17.62 -8.23
CA LYS A 5 13.18 17.41 -9.13
C LYS A 5 12.54 16.04 -8.94
N GLY A 6 13.33 14.95 -8.94
CA GLY A 6 12.81 13.59 -8.78
C GLY A 6 12.13 13.40 -7.44
N MET A 7 12.75 13.85 -6.34
CA MET A 7 12.17 13.76 -5.00
C MET A 7 10.96 14.70 -4.83
N GLY A 8 11.01 15.91 -5.39
CA GLY A 8 9.88 16.85 -5.38
C GLY A 8 8.66 16.29 -6.10
N LEU A 9 8.85 15.66 -7.27
CA LEU A 9 7.78 15.01 -8.02
C LEU A 9 7.23 13.78 -7.31
N LEU A 10 8.09 12.98 -6.67
CA LEU A 10 7.63 11.86 -5.84
C LEU A 10 6.75 12.35 -4.69
N LEU A 11 7.22 13.36 -3.93
CA LEU A 11 6.45 13.94 -2.83
C LEU A 11 5.14 14.57 -3.31
N PHE A 12 5.15 15.25 -4.45
CA PHE A 12 3.94 15.80 -5.06
C PHE A 12 2.94 14.70 -5.43
N THR A 13 3.40 13.62 -6.06
CA THR A 13 2.55 12.46 -6.39
C THR A 13 1.94 11.85 -5.13
N LEU A 14 2.75 11.67 -4.08
CA LEU A 14 2.28 11.17 -2.78
C LEU A 14 1.25 12.11 -2.13
N ALA A 15 1.46 13.42 -2.22
CA ALA A 15 0.50 14.41 -1.71
C ALA A 15 -0.83 14.31 -2.45
N LEU A 16 -0.82 14.15 -3.78
CA LEU A 16 -2.03 13.95 -4.58
C LEU A 16 -2.79 12.67 -4.18
N PHE A 17 -2.10 11.54 -4.02
CA PHE A 17 -2.73 10.29 -3.57
C PHE A 17 -3.26 10.39 -2.13
N SER A 18 -2.52 11.05 -1.24
CA SER A 18 -2.99 11.31 0.12
C SER A 18 -4.24 12.18 0.12
N LEU A 19 -4.21 13.28 -0.64
CA LEU A 19 -5.36 14.18 -0.77
C LEU A 19 -6.59 13.44 -1.32
N PHE A 20 -6.41 12.63 -2.36
CA PHE A 20 -7.46 11.77 -2.90
C PHE A 20 -7.99 10.82 -1.83
N SER A 21 -7.12 10.12 -1.10
CA SER A 21 -7.52 9.15 -0.06
C SER A 21 -8.38 9.79 1.03
N PHE A 22 -8.04 11.04 1.44
CA PHE A 22 -8.73 11.73 2.54
C PHE A 22 -9.94 12.55 2.11
N LYS A 23 -9.93 13.14 0.93
CA LYS A 23 -10.95 14.12 0.49
C LYS A 23 -11.95 13.56 -0.52
N ALA A 24 -11.56 12.59 -1.35
CA ALA A 24 -12.45 12.04 -2.35
C ALA A 24 -13.54 11.15 -1.72
N PRO A 25 -14.78 11.15 -2.26
CA PRO A 25 -15.84 10.26 -1.79
C PRO A 25 -15.39 8.81 -1.82
N LYS A 26 -15.45 8.11 -0.69
CA LYS A 26 -14.95 6.73 -0.53
C LYS A 26 -13.46 6.55 -0.93
N GLY A 27 -12.64 7.61 -0.95
CA GLY A 27 -11.26 7.60 -1.41
C GLY A 27 -10.39 6.57 -0.68
N SER A 28 -10.47 6.49 0.64
CA SER A 28 -9.75 5.48 1.45
C SER A 28 -10.12 4.04 1.07
N LYS A 29 -11.41 3.76 0.78
CA LYS A 29 -11.86 2.44 0.32
C LYS A 29 -11.33 2.12 -1.07
N ALA A 30 -11.35 3.11 -1.97
CA ALA A 30 -10.78 2.98 -3.31
C ALA A 30 -9.28 2.69 -3.27
N MET A 31 -8.51 3.39 -2.41
CA MET A 31 -7.08 3.12 -2.23
C MET A 31 -6.81 1.72 -1.66
N SER A 32 -7.67 1.22 -0.76
CA SER A 32 -7.58 -0.16 -0.28
C SER A 32 -7.82 -1.16 -1.42
N GLY A 33 -8.80 -0.91 -2.29
CA GLY A 33 -9.03 -1.73 -3.49
C GLY A 33 -7.83 -1.74 -4.45
N LEU A 34 -7.20 -0.58 -4.64
CA LEU A 34 -5.99 -0.45 -5.45
C LEU A 34 -4.81 -1.23 -4.84
N ALA A 35 -4.63 -1.15 -3.52
CA ALA A 35 -3.60 -1.91 -2.82
C ALA A 35 -3.81 -3.43 -3.00
N ASN A 36 -5.05 -3.91 -2.84
CA ASN A 36 -5.39 -5.31 -3.05
C ASN A 36 -5.14 -5.74 -4.51
N ALA A 37 -5.46 -4.89 -5.49
CA ALA A 37 -5.16 -5.16 -6.90
C ALA A 37 -3.66 -5.34 -7.13
N ALA A 38 -2.82 -4.47 -6.56
CA ALA A 38 -1.38 -4.60 -6.63
C ALA A 38 -0.86 -5.90 -5.98
N VAL A 39 -1.44 -6.32 -4.85
CA VAL A 39 -1.08 -7.60 -4.19
C VAL A 39 -1.39 -8.78 -5.10
N VAL A 40 -2.62 -8.92 -5.58
CA VAL A 40 -3.03 -10.11 -6.38
C VAL A 40 -2.37 -10.17 -7.75
N THR A 41 -1.80 -9.08 -8.25
CA THR A 41 -1.10 -9.06 -9.53
C THR A 41 0.42 -9.12 -9.33
N PHE A 42 1.03 -8.13 -8.71
CA PHE A 42 2.48 -7.98 -8.65
C PHE A 42 3.15 -8.92 -7.63
N LEU A 43 2.50 -9.29 -6.53
CA LEU A 43 3.04 -10.32 -5.64
C LEU A 43 3.03 -11.69 -6.34
N VAL A 44 1.94 -12.02 -7.03
CA VAL A 44 1.85 -13.28 -7.81
C VAL A 44 2.89 -13.29 -8.94
N GLU A 45 3.06 -12.18 -9.66
CA GLU A 45 4.10 -12.03 -10.67
C GLU A 45 5.49 -12.21 -10.05
N ALA A 46 5.78 -11.52 -8.94
CA ALA A 46 7.09 -11.58 -8.29
C ALA A 46 7.48 -13.02 -7.88
N ILE A 47 6.55 -13.78 -7.33
CA ILE A 47 6.82 -15.16 -6.92
C ILE A 47 6.85 -16.10 -8.14
N HIS A 48 5.83 -16.06 -8.96
CA HIS A 48 5.68 -17.09 -9.99
C HIS A 48 6.46 -16.82 -11.26
N LYS A 49 6.62 -15.56 -11.69
CA LYS A 49 7.45 -15.25 -12.85
C LYS A 49 8.94 -15.28 -12.50
N TYR A 50 9.38 -14.44 -11.57
CA TYR A 50 10.81 -14.23 -11.33
C TYR A 50 11.46 -15.36 -10.53
N ILE A 51 10.74 -15.98 -9.56
CA ILE A 51 11.31 -17.07 -8.77
C ILE A 51 10.98 -18.42 -9.36
N SER A 52 9.70 -18.76 -9.46
CA SER A 52 9.31 -20.10 -9.92
C SER A 52 9.64 -20.29 -11.41
N GLY A 53 9.39 -19.26 -12.24
CA GLY A 53 9.63 -19.30 -13.69
C GLY A 53 11.10 -19.12 -14.05
N ASP A 54 11.65 -17.93 -13.78
CA ASP A 54 12.96 -17.56 -14.28
C ASP A 54 14.09 -18.21 -13.46
N PHE A 55 13.99 -18.27 -12.12
CA PHE A 55 15.04 -18.83 -11.28
C PHE A 55 14.96 -20.35 -11.12
N LEU A 56 13.75 -20.91 -10.86
CA LEU A 56 13.55 -22.36 -10.70
C LEU A 56 13.22 -23.08 -12.01
N HIS A 57 13.12 -22.36 -13.13
CA HIS A 57 12.79 -22.87 -14.46
C HIS A 57 11.47 -23.65 -14.58
N LEU A 58 10.48 -23.31 -13.73
CA LEU A 58 9.14 -23.90 -13.76
C LEU A 58 8.25 -23.12 -14.75
N ALA A 59 8.30 -23.47 -16.03
CA ALA A 59 7.68 -22.73 -17.13
C ALA A 59 6.16 -22.46 -16.94
N PHE A 60 5.42 -23.42 -16.36
CA PHE A 60 3.98 -23.23 -16.05
C PHE A 60 3.76 -22.08 -15.07
N LEU A 61 4.51 -22.07 -13.96
CA LEU A 61 4.40 -21.03 -12.95
C LEU A 61 4.86 -19.69 -13.48
N GLY A 62 5.91 -19.67 -14.31
CA GLY A 62 6.36 -18.48 -15.03
C GLY A 62 5.25 -17.82 -15.87
N LYS A 63 4.48 -18.66 -16.59
CA LYS A 63 3.30 -18.18 -17.34
C LYS A 63 2.21 -17.62 -16.42
N VAL A 64 1.90 -18.31 -15.31
CA VAL A 64 0.93 -17.83 -14.32
C VAL A 64 1.33 -16.46 -13.80
N GLY A 65 2.60 -16.28 -13.42
CA GLY A 65 3.11 -15.00 -12.95
C GLY A 65 3.01 -13.89 -14.00
N SER A 66 3.42 -14.17 -15.24
CA SER A 66 3.36 -13.20 -16.33
C SER A 66 1.93 -12.74 -16.66
N VAL A 67 0.98 -13.68 -16.68
CA VAL A 67 -0.44 -13.34 -16.90
C VAL A 67 -0.96 -12.50 -15.75
N SER A 68 -0.69 -12.91 -14.50
CA SER A 68 -1.15 -12.17 -13.32
C SER A 68 -0.62 -10.73 -13.29
N GLY A 69 0.68 -10.54 -13.58
CA GLY A 69 1.29 -9.20 -13.64
C GLY A 69 0.66 -8.29 -14.71
N SER A 70 0.31 -8.86 -15.86
CA SER A 70 -0.33 -8.12 -16.95
C SER A 70 -1.77 -7.68 -16.67
N MET A 71 -2.43 -8.23 -15.64
CA MET A 71 -3.82 -7.98 -15.30
C MET A 71 -4.04 -6.84 -14.28
N GLY A 72 -3.04 -5.99 -14.06
CA GLY A 72 -3.13 -4.90 -13.06
C GLY A 72 -4.33 -3.99 -13.25
N GLY A 73 -4.64 -3.59 -14.49
CA GLY A 73 -5.81 -2.76 -14.80
C GLY A 73 -7.14 -3.47 -14.57
N VAL A 74 -7.21 -4.74 -14.97
CA VAL A 74 -8.39 -5.59 -14.73
C VAL A 74 -8.64 -5.75 -13.24
N ALA A 75 -7.61 -6.11 -12.47
CA ALA A 75 -7.70 -6.29 -11.02
C ALA A 75 -8.12 -5.00 -10.31
N ALA A 76 -7.56 -3.84 -10.70
CA ALA A 76 -7.95 -2.56 -10.12
C ALA A 76 -9.41 -2.21 -10.43
N ALA A 77 -9.85 -2.40 -11.68
CA ALA A 77 -11.24 -2.12 -12.08
C ALA A 77 -12.26 -3.05 -11.42
N ILE A 78 -11.84 -4.22 -10.92
CA ILE A 78 -12.66 -5.13 -10.13
C ILE A 78 -12.64 -4.77 -8.64
N LEU A 79 -11.45 -4.71 -8.05
CA LEU A 79 -11.29 -4.65 -6.59
C LEU A 79 -11.59 -3.26 -6.02
N VAL A 80 -11.39 -2.20 -6.80
CA VAL A 80 -11.70 -0.83 -6.36
C VAL A 80 -13.20 -0.65 -6.15
N PRO A 81 -14.09 -0.88 -7.13
CA PRO A 81 -15.52 -0.72 -6.90
C PRO A 81 -16.08 -1.71 -5.86
N ILE A 82 -15.57 -2.95 -5.78
CA ILE A 82 -15.95 -3.89 -4.73
C ILE A 82 -15.61 -3.31 -3.34
N SER A 83 -14.41 -2.79 -3.16
CA SER A 83 -13.99 -2.15 -1.90
C SER A 83 -14.84 -0.93 -1.53
N MET A 84 -15.39 -0.25 -2.54
CA MET A 84 -16.33 0.86 -2.36
C MET A 84 -17.77 0.42 -2.08
N GLY A 85 -18.06 -0.89 -2.15
CA GLY A 85 -19.38 -1.48 -1.89
C GLY A 85 -20.28 -1.56 -3.14
N ALA A 86 -19.70 -1.60 -4.33
CA ALA A 86 -20.45 -1.83 -5.58
C ALA A 86 -20.80 -3.33 -5.73
N ASN A 87 -21.86 -3.59 -6.51
CA ASN A 87 -22.24 -4.94 -6.89
C ASN A 87 -21.06 -5.66 -7.61
N PRO A 88 -20.68 -6.88 -7.18
CA PRO A 88 -19.58 -7.61 -7.79
C PRO A 88 -19.72 -7.85 -9.30
N ILE A 89 -20.94 -8.02 -9.81
CA ILE A 89 -21.18 -8.21 -11.25
C ILE A 89 -20.79 -6.97 -12.05
N TYR A 90 -21.11 -5.79 -11.56
CA TYR A 90 -20.70 -4.52 -12.19
C TYR A 90 -19.19 -4.34 -12.16
N ALA A 91 -18.56 -4.71 -11.04
CA ALA A 91 -17.11 -4.65 -10.89
C ALA A 91 -16.42 -5.60 -11.89
N VAL A 92 -16.90 -6.82 -12.01
CA VAL A 92 -16.35 -7.81 -12.96
C VAL A 92 -16.56 -7.34 -14.40
N ALA A 93 -17.76 -6.82 -14.74
CA ALA A 93 -18.04 -6.27 -16.08
C ALA A 93 -17.06 -5.14 -16.44
N ALA A 94 -16.80 -4.22 -15.49
CA ALA A 94 -15.79 -3.17 -15.66
C ALA A 94 -14.40 -3.76 -15.89
N GLY A 95 -13.98 -4.71 -15.05
CA GLY A 95 -12.64 -5.30 -15.13
C GLY A 95 -12.38 -6.06 -16.41
N VAL A 96 -13.31 -6.91 -16.84
CA VAL A 96 -13.20 -7.67 -18.10
C VAL A 96 -13.02 -6.74 -19.31
N ALA A 97 -13.69 -5.58 -19.30
CA ALA A 97 -13.56 -4.58 -20.36
C ALA A 97 -12.19 -3.88 -20.40
N LEU A 98 -11.38 -3.99 -19.33
CA LEU A 98 -10.09 -3.29 -19.19
C LEU A 98 -8.87 -4.15 -19.47
N GLY A 99 -9.01 -5.29 -20.14
CA GLY A 99 -7.86 -6.05 -20.64
C GLY A 99 -6.95 -5.17 -21.49
N GLY A 100 -5.63 -5.21 -21.19
CA GLY A 100 -4.60 -4.43 -21.87
C GLY A 100 -4.31 -3.05 -21.28
N TYR A 101 -5.09 -2.56 -20.32
CA TYR A 101 -4.82 -1.30 -19.62
C TYR A 101 -3.98 -1.52 -18.35
N GLY A 102 -3.17 -0.51 -17.99
CA GLY A 102 -2.38 -0.49 -16.76
C GLY A 102 -3.23 -0.32 -15.49
N ILE A 103 -2.58 -0.46 -14.33
CA ILE A 103 -3.26 -0.43 -13.02
C ILE A 103 -3.96 0.91 -12.74
N LEU A 104 -3.41 2.05 -13.18
CA LEU A 104 -3.98 3.35 -12.87
C LEU A 104 -5.19 3.71 -13.74
N PRO A 105 -5.21 3.50 -15.07
CA PRO A 105 -6.45 3.58 -15.84
C PRO A 105 -7.54 2.67 -15.27
N GLY A 106 -7.18 1.44 -14.83
CA GLY A 106 -8.08 0.51 -14.16
C GLY A 106 -8.61 1.06 -12.83
N PHE A 107 -7.75 1.70 -12.04
CA PHE A 107 -8.14 2.35 -10.78
C PHE A 107 -9.14 3.49 -11.01
N ILE A 108 -8.87 4.38 -11.97
CA ILE A 108 -9.72 5.53 -12.25
C ILE A 108 -11.08 5.07 -12.77
N ALA A 109 -11.09 4.14 -13.74
CA ALA A 109 -12.33 3.57 -14.25
C ALA A 109 -13.12 2.86 -13.13
N GLY A 110 -12.46 2.00 -12.36
CA GLY A 110 -13.07 1.31 -11.22
C GLY A 110 -13.62 2.24 -10.15
N TYR A 111 -12.91 3.35 -9.86
CA TYR A 111 -13.38 4.37 -8.93
C TYR A 111 -14.68 5.04 -9.43
N VAL A 112 -14.72 5.47 -10.67
CA VAL A 112 -15.93 6.08 -11.26
C VAL A 112 -17.09 5.09 -11.26
N ILE A 113 -16.86 3.83 -11.65
CA ILE A 113 -17.88 2.79 -11.59
C ILE A 113 -18.36 2.57 -10.14
N GLY A 114 -17.44 2.55 -9.16
CA GLY A 114 -17.80 2.41 -7.73
C GLY A 114 -18.67 3.55 -7.18
N LEU A 115 -18.58 4.74 -7.77
CA LEU A 115 -19.46 5.87 -7.46
C LEU A 115 -20.81 5.76 -8.17
N LEU A 116 -20.84 5.25 -9.41
CA LEU A 116 -22.05 5.15 -10.24
C LEU A 116 -22.89 3.91 -9.94
N ALA A 117 -22.28 2.81 -9.48
CA ALA A 117 -22.97 1.55 -9.23
C ALA A 117 -24.25 1.69 -8.36
N PRO A 118 -24.26 2.43 -7.24
CA PRO A 118 -25.47 2.62 -6.45
C PRO A 118 -26.59 3.35 -7.18
N ILE A 119 -26.27 4.12 -8.22
CA ILE A 119 -27.27 4.83 -9.03
C ILE A 119 -27.96 3.83 -9.97
N PHE A 120 -27.21 2.91 -10.56
CA PHE A 120 -27.75 1.84 -11.38
C PHE A 120 -28.65 0.91 -10.55
N ASP A 121 -28.22 0.51 -9.35
CA ASP A 121 -29.00 -0.35 -8.47
C ASP A 121 -30.35 0.28 -8.07
N LYS A 122 -30.39 1.61 -7.89
CA LYS A 122 -31.63 2.32 -7.49
C LYS A 122 -32.58 2.64 -8.64
N LYS A 123 -32.03 2.83 -9.86
CA LYS A 123 -32.83 3.30 -11.02
C LYS A 123 -33.31 2.17 -11.93
N LEU A 124 -32.68 1.02 -11.87
CA LEU A 124 -33.04 -0.12 -12.70
C LEU A 124 -33.95 -1.08 -11.91
N PRO A 125 -34.99 -1.65 -12.55
CA PRO A 125 -35.88 -2.63 -11.92
C PRO A 125 -35.11 -3.87 -11.45
N GLU A 126 -35.58 -4.48 -10.35
CA GLU A 126 -35.05 -5.75 -9.87
C GLU A 126 -35.12 -6.83 -10.97
N GLY A 127 -34.04 -7.59 -11.12
CA GLY A 127 -33.87 -8.62 -12.16
C GLY A 127 -33.31 -8.10 -13.48
N LEU A 128 -33.59 -6.85 -13.88
CA LEU A 128 -32.98 -6.24 -15.06
C LEU A 128 -31.73 -5.43 -14.75
N ASN A 129 -31.58 -4.97 -13.50
CA ASN A 129 -30.43 -4.17 -13.05
C ASN A 129 -29.10 -4.84 -13.34
N THR A 130 -29.00 -6.15 -13.13
CA THR A 130 -27.77 -6.93 -13.39
C THR A 130 -27.40 -6.94 -14.87
N ILE A 131 -28.35 -7.26 -15.75
CA ILE A 131 -28.09 -7.38 -17.20
C ILE A 131 -27.82 -6.01 -17.81
N VAL A 132 -28.73 -5.06 -17.60
CA VAL A 132 -28.63 -3.71 -18.15
C VAL A 132 -27.44 -2.97 -17.56
N GLY A 133 -27.22 -3.12 -16.24
CA GLY A 133 -26.07 -2.53 -15.56
C GLY A 133 -24.75 -3.06 -16.12
N ALA A 134 -24.58 -4.37 -16.28
CA ALA A 134 -23.36 -4.94 -16.85
C ALA A 134 -23.11 -4.47 -18.29
N LEU A 135 -24.15 -4.43 -19.13
CA LEU A 135 -24.06 -3.95 -20.53
C LEU A 135 -23.65 -2.48 -20.64
N LEU A 136 -24.06 -1.64 -19.70
CA LEU A 136 -23.71 -0.22 -19.69
C LEU A 136 -22.34 0.04 -19.04
N ILE A 137 -22.00 -0.71 -17.98
CA ILE A 137 -20.77 -0.50 -17.22
C ILE A 137 -19.52 -0.89 -18.01
N ALA A 138 -19.56 -2.00 -18.75
CA ALA A 138 -18.41 -2.47 -19.53
C ALA A 138 -17.91 -1.42 -20.54
N PRO A 139 -18.73 -0.88 -21.46
CA PRO A 139 -18.28 0.16 -22.39
C PRO A 139 -17.92 1.47 -21.68
N LEU A 140 -18.64 1.84 -20.61
CA LEU A 140 -18.33 3.04 -19.83
C LEU A 140 -16.97 2.96 -19.18
N ALA A 141 -16.64 1.83 -18.52
CA ALA A 141 -15.34 1.62 -17.89
C ALA A 141 -14.20 1.70 -18.93
N ARG A 142 -14.39 1.06 -20.10
CA ARG A 142 -13.39 1.10 -21.16
C ARG A 142 -13.24 2.51 -21.76
N PHE A 143 -14.33 3.24 -21.95
CA PHE A 143 -14.30 4.62 -22.44
C PHE A 143 -13.52 5.54 -21.49
N ILE A 144 -13.75 5.41 -20.17
CA ILE A 144 -13.00 6.15 -19.14
C ILE A 144 -11.51 5.81 -19.22
N ALA A 145 -11.16 4.52 -19.23
CA ALA A 145 -9.78 4.09 -19.31
C ALA A 145 -9.06 4.59 -20.57
N MET A 146 -9.72 4.53 -21.71
CA MET A 146 -9.20 5.01 -23.00
C MET A 146 -8.90 6.52 -22.96
N GLY A 147 -9.76 7.32 -22.32
CA GLY A 147 -9.55 8.77 -22.21
C GLY A 147 -8.44 9.15 -21.23
N VAL A 148 -8.24 8.35 -20.19
CA VAL A 148 -7.27 8.62 -19.11
C VAL A 148 -5.88 8.07 -19.40
N ASP A 149 -5.79 6.94 -20.07
CA ASP A 149 -4.55 6.19 -20.29
C ASP A 149 -3.41 7.02 -20.92
N PRO A 150 -3.61 7.81 -21.99
CA PRO A 150 -2.54 8.62 -22.57
C PRO A 150 -1.95 9.64 -21.60
N VAL A 151 -2.80 10.30 -20.82
CA VAL A 151 -2.38 11.34 -19.85
C VAL A 151 -1.61 10.71 -18.71
N VAL A 152 -2.11 9.60 -18.17
CA VAL A 152 -1.51 8.87 -17.05
C VAL A 152 -0.16 8.29 -17.43
N ASN A 153 -0.07 7.56 -18.54
CA ASN A 153 1.17 6.93 -18.97
C ASN A 153 2.24 7.96 -19.28
N THR A 154 1.89 9.07 -19.94
CA THR A 154 2.88 10.09 -20.27
C THR A 154 3.41 10.81 -19.02
N THR A 155 2.55 11.15 -18.06
CA THR A 155 2.94 11.92 -16.87
C THR A 155 3.66 11.06 -15.84
N LEU A 156 3.07 9.96 -15.42
CA LEU A 156 3.61 9.17 -14.31
C LEU A 156 4.86 8.37 -14.68
N VAL A 157 4.90 7.81 -15.89
CA VAL A 157 6.12 7.14 -16.38
C VAL A 157 7.27 8.13 -16.54
N SER A 158 6.99 9.38 -16.96
CA SER A 158 8.02 10.43 -16.99
C SER A 158 8.54 10.79 -15.59
N ILE A 159 7.67 10.86 -14.58
CA ILE A 159 8.07 11.06 -13.18
C ILE A 159 8.96 9.91 -12.69
N GLY A 160 8.55 8.66 -12.95
CA GLY A 160 9.34 7.49 -12.62
C GLY A 160 10.71 7.47 -13.30
N GLY A 161 10.78 7.89 -14.56
CA GLY A 161 12.03 8.08 -15.30
C GLY A 161 12.95 9.10 -14.64
N MET A 162 12.43 10.25 -14.20
CA MET A 162 13.22 11.26 -13.47
C MET A 162 13.73 10.75 -12.12
N ILE A 163 12.93 9.98 -11.38
CA ILE A 163 13.36 9.35 -10.13
C ILE A 163 14.48 8.35 -10.40
N SER A 164 14.36 7.55 -11.45
CA SER A 164 15.36 6.55 -11.86
C SER A 164 16.68 7.22 -12.28
N LEU A 165 16.64 8.33 -13.02
CA LEU A 165 17.81 9.11 -13.38
C LEU A 165 18.47 9.71 -12.13
N ALA A 166 17.71 10.29 -11.20
CA ALA A 166 18.24 10.81 -9.94
C ALA A 166 18.95 9.73 -9.13
N ALA A 167 18.39 8.51 -9.08
CA ALA A 167 19.00 7.37 -8.39
C ALA A 167 20.33 6.94 -9.04
N GLN A 168 20.44 7.00 -10.36
CA GLN A 168 21.69 6.70 -11.08
C GLN A 168 22.76 7.78 -10.88
N GLN A 169 22.37 9.05 -10.86
CA GLN A 169 23.31 10.17 -10.70
C GLN A 169 23.85 10.29 -9.26
N SER A 170 23.09 9.95 -8.27
CA SER A 170 23.45 10.05 -6.85
C SER A 170 22.94 8.87 -6.04
N PRO A 171 23.51 7.67 -6.25
CA PRO A 171 22.99 6.43 -5.69
C PRO A 171 22.81 6.45 -4.18
N LEU A 172 23.83 6.88 -3.42
CA LEU A 172 23.78 6.85 -1.96
C LEU A 172 22.79 7.88 -1.39
N VAL A 173 22.74 9.10 -1.96
CA VAL A 173 21.78 10.11 -1.51
C VAL A 173 20.35 9.63 -1.77
N MET A 174 20.11 9.13 -2.98
CA MET A 174 18.80 8.57 -3.34
C MET A 174 18.52 7.27 -2.58
N GLY A 175 19.52 6.46 -2.29
CA GLY A 175 19.39 5.28 -1.43
C GLY A 175 18.75 5.62 -0.09
N PHE A 176 19.23 6.66 0.57
CA PHE A 176 18.69 7.11 1.84
C PHE A 176 17.31 7.80 1.69
N LEU A 177 17.20 8.78 0.81
CA LEU A 177 15.98 9.59 0.67
C LEU A 177 14.82 8.76 0.11
N LEU A 178 15.02 8.13 -1.04
CA LEU A 178 14.01 7.30 -1.68
C LEU A 178 13.67 6.10 -0.81
N GLY A 179 14.68 5.45 -0.21
CA GLY A 179 14.49 4.31 0.69
C GLY A 179 13.64 4.68 1.90
N GLY A 180 13.91 5.79 2.55
CA GLY A 180 13.13 6.29 3.69
C GLY A 180 11.67 6.59 3.31
N ILE A 181 11.46 7.33 2.22
CA ILE A 181 10.10 7.66 1.75
C ILE A 181 9.33 6.41 1.33
N MET A 182 9.95 5.54 0.54
CA MET A 182 9.29 4.31 0.07
C MET A 182 8.91 3.38 1.21
N LYS A 183 9.72 3.33 2.28
CA LYS A 183 9.36 2.56 3.47
C LYS A 183 8.18 3.17 4.23
N VAL A 184 8.10 4.49 4.34
CA VAL A 184 6.90 5.15 4.91
C VAL A 184 5.67 4.83 4.07
N VAL A 185 5.76 4.93 2.75
CA VAL A 185 4.66 4.60 1.83
C VAL A 185 4.24 3.14 1.97
N CYS A 186 5.20 2.21 2.04
CA CYS A 186 4.97 0.78 2.23
C CYS A 186 4.19 0.48 3.54
N THR A 187 4.38 1.30 4.56
CA THR A 187 3.73 1.16 5.86
C THR A 187 2.43 1.98 5.96
N SER A 188 2.19 2.87 5.01
CA SER A 188 1.00 3.72 4.93
C SER A 188 -0.11 3.08 4.09
N PRO A 189 -1.36 3.58 4.18
CA PRO A 189 -2.46 3.10 3.35
C PRO A 189 -2.31 3.37 1.83
N LEU A 190 -1.22 3.99 1.39
CA LEU A 190 -1.04 4.40 -0.01
C LEU A 190 -0.55 3.28 -0.95
N SER A 191 -0.10 2.16 -0.43
CA SER A 191 0.48 1.04 -1.19
C SER A 191 1.68 1.41 -2.06
N SER A 192 2.87 1.08 -1.57
CA SER A 192 4.13 1.25 -2.32
C SER A 192 4.18 0.40 -3.59
N MET A 193 3.50 -0.76 -3.60
CA MET A 193 3.39 -1.62 -4.78
C MET A 193 2.62 -0.92 -5.90
N ALA A 194 1.44 -0.39 -5.59
CA ALA A 194 0.65 0.36 -6.56
C ALA A 194 1.39 1.60 -7.06
N LEU A 195 2.01 2.37 -6.16
CA LEU A 195 2.77 3.56 -6.52
C LEU A 195 3.93 3.25 -7.47
N THR A 196 4.78 2.27 -7.14
CA THR A 196 5.92 1.92 -7.99
C THR A 196 5.52 1.34 -9.34
N ALA A 197 4.40 0.62 -9.39
CA ALA A 197 3.82 0.15 -10.65
C ALA A 197 3.29 1.29 -11.51
N MET A 198 2.57 2.25 -10.94
CA MET A 198 2.04 3.42 -11.66
C MET A 198 3.14 4.34 -12.18
N LEU A 199 4.23 4.48 -11.42
CA LEU A 199 5.41 5.25 -11.84
C LEU A 199 6.27 4.48 -12.86
N GLY A 200 6.01 3.20 -13.11
CA GLY A 200 6.87 2.34 -13.92
C GLY A 200 8.31 2.29 -13.39
N LEU A 201 8.47 2.32 -12.06
CA LEU A 201 9.78 2.43 -11.43
C LEU A 201 10.61 1.19 -11.70
N GLN A 202 11.84 1.36 -12.20
CA GLN A 202 12.74 0.28 -12.59
C GLN A 202 14.20 0.58 -12.18
N GLY A 203 15.09 -0.37 -12.46
CA GLY A 203 16.52 -0.25 -12.25
C GLY A 203 16.89 -0.08 -10.78
N LEU A 204 17.87 0.77 -10.52
CA LEU A 204 18.39 1.03 -9.16
C LEU A 204 17.32 1.65 -8.25
N ALA A 205 16.48 2.56 -8.77
CA ALA A 205 15.41 3.19 -7.98
C ALA A 205 14.43 2.15 -7.44
N MET A 206 14.04 1.18 -8.25
CA MET A 206 13.19 0.08 -7.82
C MET A 206 13.91 -0.88 -6.88
N GLY A 207 15.22 -1.12 -7.08
CA GLY A 207 16.06 -1.89 -6.15
C GLY A 207 16.14 -1.24 -4.77
N ILE A 208 16.31 0.09 -4.72
CA ILE A 208 16.27 0.87 -3.47
C ILE A 208 14.91 0.72 -2.78
N ALA A 209 13.82 0.92 -3.51
CA ALA A 209 12.46 0.79 -2.97
C ALA A 209 12.20 -0.61 -2.41
N SER A 210 12.66 -1.65 -3.10
CA SER A 210 12.53 -3.05 -2.71
C SER A 210 13.27 -3.34 -1.41
N LEU A 211 14.59 -3.07 -1.34
CA LEU A 211 15.37 -3.37 -0.16
C LEU A 211 15.01 -2.48 1.04
N ALA A 212 14.56 -1.25 0.80
CA ALA A 212 14.02 -0.39 1.85
C ALA A 212 12.76 -1.01 2.50
N CYS A 213 11.88 -1.62 1.72
CA CYS A 213 10.71 -2.34 2.24
C CYS A 213 11.13 -3.60 3.03
N VAL A 214 12.13 -4.35 2.53
CA VAL A 214 12.67 -5.55 3.19
C VAL A 214 13.32 -5.20 4.53
N GLY A 215 14.33 -4.35 4.54
CA GLY A 215 15.01 -3.95 5.79
C GLY A 215 14.07 -3.23 6.76
N GLY A 216 13.22 -2.36 6.24
CA GLY A 216 12.22 -1.65 7.03
C GLY A 216 11.12 -2.55 7.61
N SER A 217 10.94 -3.81 7.14
CA SER A 217 10.06 -4.75 7.84
C SER A 217 10.62 -5.13 9.23
N PHE A 218 11.94 -5.20 9.36
CA PHE A 218 12.61 -5.38 10.64
C PHE A 218 12.51 -4.12 11.53
N THR A 219 12.53 -2.93 10.91
CA THR A 219 12.21 -1.68 11.63
C THR A 219 10.84 -1.79 12.28
N ASN A 220 9.81 -2.16 11.51
CA ASN A 220 8.45 -2.34 12.02
C ASN A 220 8.38 -3.41 13.12
N GLY A 221 9.00 -4.57 12.92
CA GLY A 221 9.03 -5.63 13.91
C GLY A 221 9.62 -5.17 15.25
N ILE A 222 10.75 -4.47 15.22
CA ILE A 222 11.41 -3.95 16.42
C ILE A 222 10.55 -2.88 17.11
N ILE A 223 9.96 -1.95 16.37
CA ILE A 223 9.08 -0.91 16.90
C ILE A 223 7.84 -1.54 17.56
N PHE A 224 7.16 -2.46 16.88
CA PHE A 224 6.00 -3.16 17.43
C PHE A 224 6.36 -3.92 18.70
N HIS A 225 7.49 -4.62 18.72
CA HIS A 225 7.97 -5.35 19.89
C HIS A 225 8.30 -4.43 21.07
N ARG A 226 9.15 -3.42 20.84
CA ARG A 226 9.68 -2.56 21.91
C ARG A 226 8.67 -1.57 22.47
N LEU A 227 7.78 -1.05 21.62
CA LEU A 227 6.70 -0.15 22.03
C LEU A 227 5.42 -0.90 22.42
N LYS A 228 5.43 -2.24 22.38
CA LYS A 228 4.30 -3.13 22.70
C LYS A 228 3.03 -2.77 21.92
N LEU A 229 3.17 -2.56 20.60
CA LEU A 229 2.08 -2.25 19.68
C LEU A 229 1.44 -3.54 19.19
N GLY A 230 0.31 -3.92 19.78
CA GLY A 230 -0.38 -5.16 19.45
C GLY A 230 0.24 -6.42 20.07
N ASN A 231 -0.16 -7.59 19.57
CA ASN A 231 0.30 -8.91 20.02
C ASN A 231 1.36 -9.50 19.06
N LYS A 232 1.82 -10.74 19.34
CA LYS A 232 2.84 -11.43 18.52
C LYS A 232 2.37 -11.65 17.07
N SER A 233 1.09 -11.90 16.84
CA SER A 233 0.54 -12.06 15.49
C SER A 233 0.59 -10.74 14.71
N ASN A 234 0.25 -9.61 15.35
CA ASN A 234 0.35 -8.29 14.74
C ASN A 234 1.81 -7.94 14.37
N LEU A 235 2.77 -8.33 15.22
CA LEU A 235 4.20 -8.13 14.97
C LEU A 235 4.65 -8.89 13.71
N ILE A 236 4.31 -10.15 13.60
CA ILE A 236 4.66 -10.95 12.41
C ILE A 236 3.95 -10.39 11.17
N ALA A 237 2.68 -10.08 11.29
CA ALA A 237 1.87 -9.56 10.18
C ALA A 237 2.42 -8.22 9.65
N VAL A 238 2.83 -7.29 10.52
CA VAL A 238 3.41 -6.01 10.08
C VAL A 238 4.77 -6.16 9.39
N MET A 239 5.51 -7.22 9.72
CA MET A 239 6.77 -7.52 9.02
C MET A 239 6.55 -8.10 7.63
N LEU A 240 5.52 -8.93 7.45
CA LEU A 240 5.21 -9.57 6.17
C LEU A 240 4.46 -8.63 5.22
N GLU A 241 3.41 -7.98 5.72
CA GLU A 241 2.57 -7.04 4.96
C GLU A 241 2.03 -5.94 5.89
N PRO A 242 2.68 -4.76 5.92
CA PRO A 242 2.33 -3.68 6.85
C PRO A 242 0.87 -3.21 6.74
N LEU A 243 0.26 -3.23 5.55
CA LEU A 243 -1.12 -2.79 5.35
C LEU A 243 -2.13 -3.58 6.18
N THR A 244 -1.85 -4.83 6.50
CA THR A 244 -2.71 -5.66 7.37
C THR A 244 -2.82 -5.10 8.78
N GLN A 245 -1.89 -4.23 9.20
CA GLN A 245 -1.84 -3.60 10.51
C GLN A 245 -2.14 -2.09 10.47
N ALA A 246 -2.82 -1.62 9.42
CA ALA A 246 -3.12 -0.20 9.22
C ALA A 246 -3.85 0.43 10.42
N SER A 247 -4.72 -0.30 11.09
CA SER A 247 -5.45 0.18 12.29
C SER A 247 -4.54 0.49 13.49
N ILE A 248 -3.43 -0.25 13.66
CA ILE A 248 -2.43 0.00 14.71
C ILE A 248 -1.49 1.12 14.27
N ILE A 249 -1.07 1.09 13.00
CA ILE A 249 -0.14 2.07 12.42
C ILE A 249 -0.73 3.48 12.48
N THR A 250 -2.00 3.64 12.10
CA THR A 250 -2.68 4.94 12.11
C THR A 250 -2.92 5.52 13.50
N LYS A 251 -2.91 4.69 14.53
CA LYS A 251 -2.97 5.15 15.93
C LYS A 251 -1.61 5.62 16.45
N HIS A 252 -0.51 5.18 15.85
CA HIS A 252 0.85 5.50 16.28
C HIS A 252 1.74 5.99 15.11
N PRO A 253 1.30 7.01 14.33
CA PRO A 253 1.97 7.38 13.08
C PRO A 253 3.37 7.94 13.30
N ILE A 254 3.57 8.80 14.30
CA ILE A 254 4.86 9.47 14.54
C ILE A 254 5.99 8.48 14.83
N PRO A 255 5.87 7.57 15.82
CA PRO A 255 6.94 6.61 16.10
C PRO A 255 7.17 5.64 14.95
N ILE A 256 6.12 5.20 14.25
CA ILE A 256 6.25 4.24 13.18
C ILE A 256 6.86 4.87 11.93
N TYR A 257 6.31 6.00 11.45
CA TYR A 257 6.82 6.64 10.23
C TYR A 257 8.19 7.29 10.44
N GLY A 258 8.44 7.92 11.60
CA GLY A 258 9.74 8.47 11.91
C GLY A 258 10.85 7.41 11.94
N SER A 259 10.58 6.26 12.54
CA SER A 259 11.52 5.13 12.52
C SER A 259 11.71 4.54 11.13
N ASN A 260 10.65 4.49 10.32
CA ASN A 260 10.69 3.96 8.97
C ASN A 260 11.48 4.86 8.01
N ILE A 261 11.49 6.18 8.20
CA ILE A 261 12.37 7.08 7.43
C ILE A 261 13.83 6.68 7.64
N LEU A 262 14.24 6.50 8.88
CA LEU A 262 15.61 6.13 9.21
C LEU A 262 15.93 4.69 8.77
N GLY A 263 15.10 3.73 9.16
CA GLY A 263 15.35 2.31 8.85
C GLY A 263 15.25 1.98 7.38
N GLY A 264 14.27 2.54 6.68
CA GLY A 264 14.12 2.41 5.22
C GLY A 264 15.24 3.13 4.47
N GLY A 265 15.67 4.30 4.96
CA GLY A 265 16.83 5.02 4.41
C GLY A 265 18.12 4.21 4.52
N LEU A 266 18.43 3.67 5.71
CA LEU A 266 19.62 2.81 5.92
C LEU A 266 19.55 1.53 5.08
N ALA A 267 18.38 0.92 4.97
CA ALA A 267 18.19 -0.26 4.13
C ALA A 267 18.32 0.07 2.64
N GLY A 268 17.82 1.22 2.18
CA GLY A 268 17.96 1.69 0.81
C GLY A 268 19.40 2.02 0.42
N LEU A 269 20.23 2.49 1.38
CA LEU A 269 21.66 2.66 1.18
C LEU A 269 22.36 1.35 0.78
N SER A 270 21.93 0.21 1.32
CA SER A 270 22.49 -1.09 0.94
C SER A 270 22.22 -1.39 -0.54
N ALA A 271 21.01 -1.16 -1.03
CA ALA A 271 20.71 -1.35 -2.44
C ALA A 271 21.54 -0.45 -3.35
N ALA A 272 21.72 0.80 -2.94
CA ALA A 272 22.54 1.77 -3.67
C ALA A 272 24.03 1.39 -3.69
N TYR A 273 24.58 1.00 -2.55
CA TYR A 273 25.98 0.61 -2.41
C TYR A 273 26.32 -0.63 -3.25
N PHE A 274 25.46 -1.65 -3.18
CA PHE A 274 25.62 -2.88 -3.96
C PHE A 274 25.08 -2.77 -5.38
N ASN A 275 24.59 -1.61 -5.81
CA ASN A 275 23.95 -1.40 -7.10
C ASN A 275 22.97 -2.53 -7.44
N ILE A 276 21.99 -2.74 -6.57
CA ILE A 276 20.92 -3.74 -6.78
C ILE A 276 19.87 -3.16 -7.70
N ILE A 277 19.69 -3.77 -8.84
CA ILE A 277 18.65 -3.39 -9.80
C ILE A 277 17.41 -4.27 -9.65
N ASN A 278 16.25 -3.70 -9.93
CA ASN A 278 15.00 -4.43 -10.01
C ASN A 278 14.15 -3.85 -11.15
N ASN A 279 13.87 -4.65 -12.17
CA ASN A 279 13.07 -4.24 -13.33
C ASN A 279 11.62 -4.74 -13.26
N ALA A 280 11.16 -5.09 -12.06
CA ALA A 280 9.78 -5.49 -11.78
C ALA A 280 9.03 -4.37 -11.03
N PRO A 281 8.39 -3.40 -11.74
CA PRO A 281 7.55 -2.40 -11.08
C PRO A 281 6.47 -3.06 -10.23
N GLY A 282 6.10 -2.42 -9.11
CA GLY A 282 5.06 -2.97 -8.23
C GLY A 282 5.55 -4.00 -7.20
N THR A 283 6.86 -4.22 -7.09
CA THR A 283 7.42 -5.18 -6.12
C THR A 283 8.01 -4.52 -4.86
N ALA A 284 7.69 -3.24 -4.57
CA ALA A 284 8.12 -2.54 -3.36
C ALA A 284 7.29 -2.93 -2.14
N SER A 285 7.48 -4.13 -1.63
CA SER A 285 6.86 -4.69 -0.42
C SER A 285 7.82 -5.71 0.20
N PRO A 286 7.68 -6.10 1.47
CA PRO A 286 8.65 -6.98 2.12
C PRO A 286 8.94 -8.29 1.38
N ILE A 287 7.91 -9.04 0.99
CA ILE A 287 8.08 -10.33 0.31
C ILE A 287 8.49 -10.17 -1.16
N PRO A 288 7.75 -9.41 -2.00
CA PRO A 288 8.15 -9.19 -3.39
C PRO A 288 9.51 -8.52 -3.52
N GLY A 289 9.80 -7.53 -2.64
CA GLY A 289 11.05 -6.79 -2.64
C GLY A 289 12.26 -7.64 -2.25
N LEU A 290 12.06 -8.68 -1.42
CA LEU A 290 13.08 -9.66 -1.12
C LEU A 290 13.41 -10.55 -2.33
N LEU A 291 12.40 -10.92 -3.09
CA LEU A 291 12.48 -12.00 -4.07
C LEU A 291 12.77 -11.50 -5.49
N ALA A 292 12.11 -10.41 -5.92
CA ALA A 292 12.24 -9.92 -7.30
C ALA A 292 13.69 -9.56 -7.72
N PRO A 293 14.55 -8.96 -6.87
CA PRO A 293 15.91 -8.63 -7.24
C PRO A 293 16.77 -9.83 -7.67
N PHE A 294 16.46 -11.06 -7.25
CA PHE A 294 17.18 -12.26 -7.67
C PHE A 294 17.05 -12.54 -9.16
N GLY A 295 15.98 -12.09 -9.80
CA GLY A 295 15.79 -12.22 -11.25
C GLY A 295 16.70 -11.28 -12.09
N PHE A 296 17.38 -10.31 -11.45
CA PHE A 296 18.10 -9.26 -12.18
C PHE A 296 19.55 -9.07 -11.72
N ASN A 297 20.00 -9.78 -10.69
CA ASN A 297 21.33 -9.62 -10.10
C ASN A 297 21.91 -10.98 -9.71
N ASP A 298 23.24 -11.03 -9.50
CA ASP A 298 23.89 -12.20 -8.92
C ASP A 298 23.29 -12.53 -7.54
N PRO A 299 22.89 -13.80 -7.28
CA PRO A 299 22.23 -14.19 -6.03
C PRO A 299 23.05 -13.90 -4.77
N LYS A 300 24.39 -14.08 -4.83
CA LYS A 300 25.27 -13.79 -3.68
C LYS A 300 25.28 -12.31 -3.35
N LYS A 301 25.30 -11.47 -4.40
CA LYS A 301 25.25 -10.01 -4.25
C LYS A 301 23.94 -9.57 -3.62
N VAL A 302 22.79 -10.15 -4.04
CA VAL A 302 21.47 -9.87 -3.45
C VAL A 302 21.43 -10.29 -1.99
N LEU A 303 21.90 -11.49 -1.65
CA LEU A 303 21.91 -11.97 -0.25
C LEU A 303 22.73 -11.05 0.65
N ILE A 304 23.91 -10.61 0.21
CA ILE A 304 24.75 -9.68 0.99
C ILE A 304 24.00 -8.34 1.17
N ALA A 305 23.45 -7.78 0.08
CA ALA A 305 22.72 -6.52 0.14
C ALA A 305 21.48 -6.61 1.08
N VAL A 306 20.75 -7.72 1.04
CA VAL A 306 19.62 -8.00 1.93
C VAL A 306 20.06 -8.06 3.39
N LEU A 307 21.17 -8.72 3.70
CA LEU A 307 21.71 -8.76 5.08
C LEU A 307 22.03 -7.36 5.59
N PHE A 308 22.69 -6.53 4.78
CA PHE A 308 22.96 -5.13 5.15
C PHE A 308 21.66 -4.30 5.26
N ALA A 309 20.67 -4.54 4.41
CA ALA A 309 19.37 -3.90 4.53
C ALA A 309 18.64 -4.26 5.83
N ILE A 310 18.68 -5.54 6.24
CA ILE A 310 18.14 -6.02 7.52
C ILE A 310 18.85 -5.35 8.71
N ILE A 311 20.17 -5.29 8.68
CA ILE A 311 20.97 -4.62 9.72
C ILE A 311 20.58 -3.13 9.80
N GLY A 312 20.56 -2.41 8.66
CA GLY A 312 20.18 -1.01 8.59
C GLY A 312 18.78 -0.75 9.09
N GLY A 313 17.81 -1.57 8.66
CA GLY A 313 16.42 -1.51 9.13
C GLY A 313 16.30 -1.78 10.63
N SER A 314 17.06 -2.74 11.16
CA SER A 314 17.10 -3.06 12.59
C SER A 314 17.67 -1.89 13.41
N ILE A 315 18.75 -1.27 12.95
CA ILE A 315 19.31 -0.06 13.58
C ILE A 315 18.26 1.05 13.63
N GLY A 316 17.56 1.32 12.50
CA GLY A 316 16.49 2.30 12.45
C GLY A 316 15.35 2.00 13.43
N GLY A 317 14.99 0.73 13.59
CA GLY A 317 13.99 0.27 14.56
C GLY A 317 14.43 0.46 16.01
N ILE A 318 15.69 0.14 16.33
CA ILE A 318 16.27 0.32 17.67
C ILE A 318 16.32 1.81 18.02
N VAL A 319 16.93 2.62 17.17
CA VAL A 319 17.04 4.08 17.37
C VAL A 319 15.66 4.71 17.51
N GLY A 320 14.75 4.41 16.57
CA GLY A 320 13.39 4.93 16.62
C GLY A 320 12.63 4.51 17.87
N SER A 321 12.80 3.25 18.33
CA SER A 321 12.14 2.79 19.56
C SER A 321 12.64 3.53 20.81
N VAL A 322 13.91 3.94 20.84
CA VAL A 322 14.46 4.72 21.97
C VAL A 322 13.94 6.16 21.92
N VAL A 323 14.02 6.80 20.74
CA VAL A 323 13.59 8.20 20.53
C VAL A 323 12.10 8.37 20.81
N PHE A 324 11.27 7.46 20.31
CA PHE A 324 9.81 7.58 20.38
C PHE A 324 9.13 6.85 21.54
N LYS A 325 9.90 6.25 22.47
CA LYS A 325 9.34 5.58 23.66
C LYS A 325 8.46 6.51 24.49
N SER A 326 8.82 7.76 24.62
CA SER A 326 8.06 8.78 25.33
C SER A 326 6.66 9.03 24.70
N PHE A 327 6.58 9.05 23.38
CA PHE A 327 5.31 9.25 22.65
C PHE A 327 4.34 8.07 22.87
N SER A 328 4.81 6.85 22.96
CA SER A 328 3.96 5.68 23.21
C SER A 328 3.35 5.68 24.62
N ASN A 329 4.08 6.16 25.62
CA ASN A 329 3.60 6.25 26.98
C ASN A 329 2.53 7.34 27.16
N SER A 330 2.69 8.49 26.51
CA SER A 330 1.71 9.58 26.54
C SER A 330 0.36 9.14 25.97
N ASN A 331 0.35 8.40 24.86
CA ASN A 331 -0.89 7.92 24.25
C ASN A 331 -1.60 6.84 25.09
N LYS A 332 -0.86 6.01 25.84
CA LYS A 332 -1.46 5.04 26.78
C LYS A 332 -2.18 5.73 27.94
N ILE A 333 -1.62 6.82 28.44
CA ILE A 333 -2.24 7.61 29.52
C ILE A 333 -3.53 8.26 29.01
N GLN A 334 -3.55 8.82 27.80
CA GLN A 334 -4.77 9.42 27.24
C GLN A 334 -5.88 8.40 26.98
N VAL A 335 -5.56 7.21 26.47
CA VAL A 335 -6.55 6.15 26.23
C VAL A 335 -7.12 5.64 27.57
N SER A 336 -6.29 5.43 28.57
CA SER A 336 -6.76 4.99 29.91
C SER A 336 -7.65 6.03 30.58
N VAL A 337 -7.38 7.32 30.42
CA VAL A 337 -8.21 8.42 30.94
C VAL A 337 -9.54 8.53 30.19
N SER A 338 -9.55 8.32 28.87
CA SER A 338 -10.77 8.33 28.08
C SER A 338 -11.68 7.13 28.39
N ASP A 339 -11.12 5.95 28.61
CA ASP A 339 -11.88 4.75 28.97
C ASP A 339 -12.46 4.86 30.39
N GLN A 340 -11.70 5.39 31.36
CA GLN A 340 -12.21 5.66 32.70
C GLN A 340 -13.34 6.72 32.72
N ASN A 341 -13.25 7.74 31.87
CA ASN A 341 -14.31 8.73 31.74
C ASN A 341 -15.58 8.14 31.10
N ASN A 342 -15.45 7.27 30.09
CA ASN A 342 -16.58 6.59 29.48
C ASN A 342 -17.25 5.58 30.42
N ASP A 343 -16.49 4.86 31.24
CA ASP A 343 -17.03 3.94 32.25
C ASP A 343 -17.76 4.71 33.38
N ASN A 344 -17.23 5.86 33.82
CA ASN A 344 -17.89 6.73 34.78
C ASN A 344 -19.19 7.35 34.25
N VAL A 345 -19.22 7.74 32.96
CA VAL A 345 -20.45 8.26 32.31
C VAL A 345 -21.50 7.15 32.19
N ASN A 346 -21.09 5.94 31.78
CA ASN A 346 -21.99 4.80 31.65
C ASN A 346 -22.53 4.30 33.01
N SER A 347 -21.72 4.32 34.07
CA SER A 347 -22.14 3.98 35.44
C SER A 347 -23.16 4.98 35.98
N ASN A 348 -22.95 6.28 35.77
CA ASN A 348 -23.88 7.35 36.14
C ASN A 348 -25.20 7.27 35.38
N LEU A 349 -25.19 6.90 34.10
CA LEU A 349 -26.40 6.69 33.30
C LEU A 349 -27.18 5.45 33.75
N LYS A 350 -26.52 4.36 34.13
CA LYS A 350 -27.19 3.17 34.72
C LYS A 350 -27.80 3.47 36.07
N THR A 351 -27.14 4.28 36.91
CA THR A 351 -27.66 4.69 38.23
C THR A 351 -28.87 5.60 38.08
N ARG A 352 -28.85 6.58 37.18
CA ARG A 352 -29.98 7.46 36.86
C ARG A 352 -31.19 6.68 36.33
N ARG A 353 -30.97 5.68 35.44
CA ARG A 353 -32.04 4.79 34.95
C ARG A 353 -32.67 3.95 36.07
N LYS A 354 -31.88 3.43 37.01
CA LYS A 354 -32.39 2.69 38.17
C LYS A 354 -33.23 3.57 39.09
N ILE A 355 -32.78 4.81 39.32
CA ILE A 355 -33.54 5.77 40.17
C ILE A 355 -34.87 6.16 39.51
N SER A 356 -34.88 6.41 38.19
CA SER A 356 -36.11 6.75 37.47
C SER A 356 -37.13 5.59 37.44
N LEU A 357 -36.66 4.34 37.30
CA LEU A 357 -37.49 3.14 37.35
C LEU A 357 -38.09 2.89 38.75
N ASN A 358 -37.33 3.16 39.81
CA ASN A 358 -37.86 3.06 41.20
C ASN A 358 -38.88 4.13 41.52
N ILE A 359 -38.72 5.35 41.04
CA ILE A 359 -39.71 6.43 41.22
C ILE A 359 -41.00 6.09 40.47
N PHE A 360 -40.92 5.50 39.28
CA PHE A 360 -42.09 5.10 38.50
C PHE A 360 -42.88 3.94 39.13
N ASN A 361 -42.19 3.02 39.84
CA ASN A 361 -42.82 1.89 40.53
C ASN A 361 -43.42 2.25 41.92
N THR A 362 -43.00 3.37 42.52
CA THR A 362 -43.56 3.88 43.78
C THR A 362 -44.77 4.80 43.58
N MET A 363 -45.07 5.21 42.35
CA MET A 363 -46.23 6.02 41.98
C MET A 363 -47.43 5.19 41.43
N LYS A 364 -47.33 3.86 41.40
CA LYS A 364 -48.43 2.93 41.16
C LYS A 364 -48.89 2.31 42.49
#